data_01451375ef4c14f36d21eb9d566892e5
#
_entry.id   01451375ef4c14f36d21eb9d566892e5
#
_cell.length_a   1.000
_cell.length_b   1.000
_cell.length_c   1.000
_cell.angle_alpha   90.00
_cell.angle_beta   90.00
_cell.angle_gamma   90.00
#
_symmetry.space_group_name_H-M   'P 1'
#
loop_
_entity.id
_entity.type
_entity.pdbx_description
1 polymer ?
#
loop_
_entity_poly.entity_id
_entity_poly.type
_entity_poly.pdbx_seq_one_letter_code
_entity_poly.pdbx_strand_id
1 'polypeptide(L)'
;MTLYYLIMSAQNIAAKAIVTPDAAPIELDLSQFLYEAVDTAPFLNIADWATYYDEIPTDPYIKDGYRYKAIAWFRVKHDKANAIEGIDDHIAEVNRLSGMSDEESNKYLSSSKPNWHDNASGYSAWQLPQYAMQQSIKYNPVHGDMRREYPPISTNITDGADFHRLLIHYASFFGWSDAIVLVQFQRVDCYTDRSGLPAVEGFHQDGNRHVAMLIVNRDNITPESGVSQYVMDDSGQKTEPLIFNEVIPTGQLIYWNDKRVWHYGTEIKPAEASVNGGRGVRDIILLSAKTPPANMPIGPVPETYRYWSEADYPVS
;
A
#
# COMPACT_ATOMS: atom_id res chain seq x y z
N MET A 1 14.47 41.60 6.47
CA MET A 1 14.52 40.72 5.31
C MET A 1 13.52 39.59 5.59
N THR A 2 12.30 39.80 5.11
CA THR A 2 11.10 39.06 5.56
C THR A 2 10.93 37.87 4.66
N LEU A 3 11.07 36.66 5.22
CA LEU A 3 10.85 35.38 4.54
C LEU A 3 9.33 35.20 4.39
N TYR A 4 8.82 35.29 3.17
CA TYR A 4 7.44 34.92 2.83
C TYR A 4 7.35 33.42 2.82
N TYR A 5 6.80 32.83 3.87
CA TYR A 5 6.25 31.48 3.81
C TYR A 5 4.97 31.52 2.98
N LEU A 6 5.02 30.93 1.80
CA LEU A 6 3.83 30.66 1.02
C LEU A 6 3.09 29.50 1.71
N ILE A 7 2.16 29.84 2.59
CA ILE A 7 1.13 28.92 3.04
C ILE A 7 0.19 28.76 1.86
N MET A 8 0.39 27.75 1.05
CA MET A 8 -0.60 27.29 0.09
C MET A 8 -1.70 26.63 0.89
N SER A 9 -2.77 27.37 1.14
CA SER A 9 -3.97 26.86 1.75
C SER A 9 -4.55 25.73 0.90
N ALA A 10 -4.97 24.64 1.55
CA ALA A 10 -5.60 23.45 0.98
C ALA A 10 -6.86 23.71 0.13
N GLN A 11 -7.24 24.95 -0.08
CA GLN A 11 -8.46 25.36 -0.80
C GLN A 11 -8.29 25.49 -2.32
N ASN A 12 -7.11 25.31 -2.91
CA ASN A 12 -6.90 25.52 -4.35
C ASN A 12 -6.37 24.32 -5.13
N ILE A 13 -6.34 23.12 -4.55
CA ILE A 13 -5.96 21.88 -5.28
C ILE A 13 -7.16 20.92 -5.43
N ALA A 14 -8.30 21.26 -4.89
CA ALA A 14 -9.54 20.52 -5.13
C ALA A 14 -10.13 20.90 -6.49
N ALA A 15 -9.70 20.26 -7.55
CA ALA A 15 -10.37 20.06 -8.83
C ALA A 15 -9.40 20.00 -10.01
N LYS A 16 -8.46 19.09 -10.03
CA LYS A 16 -7.84 18.68 -11.30
C LYS A 16 -7.14 17.33 -11.14
N ALA A 17 -7.82 16.33 -11.47
CA ALA A 17 -7.46 15.17 -12.28
C ALA A 17 -8.49 14.08 -12.01
N ILE A 18 -9.65 14.20 -12.62
CA ILE A 18 -10.30 12.99 -13.13
C ILE A 18 -9.29 12.50 -14.14
N VAL A 19 -8.49 11.51 -13.79
CA VAL A 19 -7.68 10.77 -14.74
C VAL A 19 -8.68 10.01 -15.59
N THR A 20 -9.12 10.63 -16.67
CA THR A 20 -9.80 9.91 -17.74
C THR A 20 -8.78 8.97 -18.35
N PRO A 21 -9.17 7.79 -18.85
CA PRO A 21 -8.26 6.83 -19.46
C PRO A 21 -7.36 7.41 -20.55
N ASP A 22 -7.71 8.54 -21.11
CA ASP A 22 -6.99 9.25 -22.20
C ASP A 22 -6.09 10.42 -21.72
N ALA A 23 -5.99 10.67 -20.41
CA ALA A 23 -5.11 11.73 -19.94
C ALA A 23 -3.65 11.23 -19.96
N ALA A 24 -2.78 11.99 -20.62
CA ALA A 24 -1.34 11.76 -20.52
C ALA A 24 -0.91 11.72 -19.05
N PRO A 25 0.01 10.82 -18.67
CA PRO A 25 0.50 10.74 -17.30
C PRO A 25 0.92 12.14 -16.82
N ILE A 26 0.38 12.58 -15.71
CA ILE A 26 0.88 13.80 -15.05
C ILE A 26 2.30 13.44 -14.61
N GLU A 27 3.29 14.12 -15.16
CA GLU A 27 4.68 13.98 -14.75
C GLU A 27 4.79 14.64 -13.37
N LEU A 28 4.52 13.85 -12.32
CA LEU A 28 4.67 14.29 -10.94
C LEU A 28 6.16 14.51 -10.66
N ASP A 29 6.54 15.71 -10.28
CA ASP A 29 7.86 15.92 -9.67
C ASP A 29 7.87 15.24 -8.28
N LEU A 30 8.20 13.96 -8.28
CA LEU A 30 8.23 13.13 -7.08
C LEU A 30 9.24 13.66 -6.04
N SER A 31 10.17 14.53 -6.43
CA SER A 31 11.11 15.17 -5.50
C SER A 31 10.43 16.20 -4.61
N GLN A 32 9.35 16.81 -5.09
CA GLN A 32 8.55 17.80 -4.36
C GLN A 32 7.24 17.24 -3.80
N PHE A 33 6.82 16.07 -4.28
CA PHE A 33 5.58 15.44 -3.86
C PHE A 33 5.60 15.08 -2.37
N LEU A 34 4.57 15.49 -1.64
CA LEU A 34 4.36 15.15 -0.23
C LEU A 34 3.19 14.19 -0.06
N TYR A 35 1.98 14.65 -0.39
CA TYR A 35 0.77 13.84 -0.34
C TYR A 35 -0.29 14.39 -1.30
N GLU A 36 -1.25 13.53 -1.67
CA GLU A 36 -2.46 13.89 -2.42
C GLU A 36 -3.61 12.96 -2.05
N ALA A 37 -4.83 13.48 -2.04
CA ALA A 37 -6.04 12.72 -1.76
C ALA A 37 -6.95 12.68 -2.99
N VAL A 38 -7.47 11.49 -3.32
CA VAL A 38 -8.29 11.22 -4.50
C VAL A 38 -9.59 10.53 -4.07
N ASP A 39 -10.73 11.01 -4.60
CA ASP A 39 -12.00 10.30 -4.47
C ASP A 39 -12.00 9.07 -5.38
N THR A 40 -12.30 7.89 -4.82
CA THR A 40 -12.31 6.64 -5.60
C THR A 40 -13.65 6.32 -6.25
N ALA A 41 -14.73 6.98 -5.87
CA ALA A 41 -16.08 6.71 -6.40
C ALA A 41 -16.19 6.71 -7.94
N PRO A 42 -15.40 7.53 -8.69
CA PRO A 42 -15.45 7.50 -10.15
C PRO A 42 -14.90 6.21 -10.79
N PHE A 43 -14.09 5.42 -10.08
CA PHE A 43 -13.40 4.28 -10.69
C PHE A 43 -13.41 2.98 -9.85
N LEU A 44 -13.82 3.01 -8.56
CA LEU A 44 -13.90 1.83 -7.69
C LEU A 44 -15.29 1.68 -7.09
N ASN A 45 -15.77 0.44 -7.00
CA ASN A 45 -16.83 0.04 -6.09
C ASN A 45 -16.23 -0.71 -4.90
N ILE A 46 -16.16 -0.05 -3.75
CA ILE A 46 -15.55 -0.62 -2.53
C ILE A 46 -16.58 -1.23 -1.57
N ALA A 47 -17.87 -1.15 -1.88
CA ALA A 47 -18.94 -1.58 -0.98
C ALA A 47 -18.84 -3.06 -0.62
N ASP A 48 -18.50 -3.90 -1.59
CA ASP A 48 -18.38 -5.34 -1.40
C ASP A 48 -17.16 -5.74 -0.56
N TRP A 49 -16.18 -4.85 -0.40
CA TRP A 49 -14.98 -5.13 0.38
C TRP A 49 -15.21 -5.03 1.88
N ALA A 50 -16.17 -4.23 2.33
CA ALA A 50 -16.44 -4.05 3.75
C ALA A 50 -16.80 -5.37 4.46
N THR A 51 -17.52 -6.27 3.78
CA THR A 51 -17.88 -7.58 4.34
C THR A 51 -16.69 -8.53 4.48
N TYR A 52 -15.71 -8.42 3.61
CA TYR A 52 -14.50 -9.26 3.68
C TYR A 52 -13.69 -9.03 4.96
N TYR A 53 -13.75 -7.84 5.55
CA TYR A 53 -12.99 -7.56 6.78
C TYR A 53 -13.45 -8.40 7.98
N ASP A 54 -14.66 -8.94 7.96
CA ASP A 54 -15.15 -9.84 9.01
C ASP A 54 -14.50 -11.24 8.93
N GLU A 55 -13.89 -11.58 7.81
CA GLU A 55 -13.17 -12.84 7.58
C GLU A 55 -11.68 -12.74 7.93
N ILE A 56 -11.15 -11.53 8.07
CA ILE A 56 -9.72 -11.32 8.33
C ILE A 56 -9.39 -11.70 9.78
N PRO A 57 -8.40 -12.56 10.03
CA PRO A 57 -8.01 -12.90 11.40
C PRO A 57 -7.27 -11.76 12.10
N THR A 58 -7.26 -11.82 13.42
CA THR A 58 -6.52 -10.88 14.26
C THR A 58 -5.02 -10.87 13.94
N ASP A 59 -4.41 -9.70 13.99
CA ASP A 59 -2.96 -9.52 13.82
C ASP A 59 -2.23 -10.11 15.05
N PRO A 60 -1.47 -11.22 14.89
CA PRO A 60 -0.84 -11.90 16.02
C PRO A 60 0.33 -11.11 16.64
N TYR A 61 0.78 -10.06 15.97
CA TYR A 61 1.92 -9.24 16.39
C TYR A 61 1.50 -7.99 17.18
N ILE A 62 0.19 -7.70 17.23
CA ILE A 62 -0.36 -6.55 17.98
C ILE A 62 -1.37 -7.02 19.01
N LYS A 63 -0.90 -7.11 20.26
CA LYS A 63 -1.72 -7.65 21.34
C LYS A 63 -2.78 -6.68 21.85
N ASP A 64 -2.48 -5.38 21.80
CA ASP A 64 -3.30 -4.37 22.49
C ASP A 64 -4.14 -3.51 21.53
N GLY A 65 -4.05 -3.71 20.22
CA GLY A 65 -4.66 -2.83 19.23
C GLY A 65 -5.96 -3.32 18.61
N TYR A 66 -6.46 -4.52 18.89
CA TYR A 66 -7.59 -5.13 18.14
C TYR A 66 -7.48 -4.88 16.64
N ARG A 67 -6.32 -5.18 16.09
CA ARG A 67 -6.04 -5.07 14.68
C ARG A 67 -6.19 -6.43 14.01
N TYR A 68 -6.75 -6.40 12.81
CA TYR A 68 -6.90 -7.56 11.92
C TYR A 68 -6.12 -7.27 10.66
N LYS A 69 -5.49 -8.28 10.07
CA LYS A 69 -4.62 -8.05 8.94
C LYS A 69 -4.52 -9.25 8.00
N ALA A 70 -4.68 -8.99 6.71
CA ALA A 70 -4.34 -9.90 5.62
C ALA A 70 -3.51 -9.14 4.58
N ILE A 71 -2.60 -9.85 3.88
CA ILE A 71 -1.72 -9.21 2.90
C ILE A 71 -1.68 -9.99 1.59
N ALA A 72 -1.32 -9.32 0.51
CA ALA A 72 -0.96 -9.95 -0.75
C ALA A 72 0.14 -9.15 -1.44
N TRP A 73 0.91 -9.85 -2.27
CA TRP A 73 2.01 -9.26 -3.01
C TRP A 73 1.74 -9.33 -4.50
N PHE A 74 2.01 -8.25 -5.21
CA PHE A 74 1.84 -8.14 -6.65
C PHE A 74 3.08 -7.55 -7.29
N ARG A 75 3.38 -7.99 -8.53
CA ARG A 75 4.23 -7.24 -9.42
C ARG A 75 3.33 -6.53 -10.42
N VAL A 76 3.54 -5.24 -10.60
CA VAL A 76 2.81 -4.42 -11.54
C VAL A 76 3.80 -3.83 -12.54
N LYS A 77 3.56 -4.03 -13.85
CA LYS A 77 4.44 -3.55 -14.92
C LYS A 77 3.63 -2.84 -16.00
N HIS A 78 4.22 -1.78 -16.53
CA HIS A 78 3.72 -1.13 -17.74
C HIS A 78 4.33 -1.79 -18.98
N ASP A 79 3.56 -1.91 -20.09
CA ASP A 79 3.97 -2.56 -21.34
C ASP A 79 5.26 -1.99 -21.95
N LYS A 80 5.50 -0.69 -21.78
CA LYS A 80 6.77 -0.05 -22.17
C LYS A 80 7.99 -0.63 -21.46
N ALA A 81 7.81 -1.25 -20.31
CA ALA A 81 8.86 -1.97 -19.58
C ALA A 81 8.90 -3.47 -19.97
N ASN A 82 7.88 -3.95 -20.70
CA ASN A 82 7.81 -5.33 -21.19
C ASN A 82 8.55 -5.54 -22.53
N ALA A 83 9.01 -4.49 -23.19
CA ALA A 83 9.95 -4.59 -24.31
C ALA A 83 11.34 -5.05 -23.80
N ILE A 84 11.37 -6.14 -23.04
CA ILE A 84 12.61 -6.81 -22.68
C ILE A 84 13.02 -7.58 -23.95
N GLU A 85 13.95 -7.03 -24.70
CA GLU A 85 14.83 -7.81 -25.53
C GLU A 85 15.47 -8.86 -24.62
N GLY A 86 15.20 -10.14 -24.86
CA GLY A 86 15.85 -11.23 -24.12
C GLY A 86 14.99 -11.91 -23.06
N ILE A 87 13.70 -12.15 -23.32
CA ILE A 87 12.89 -13.02 -22.44
C ILE A 87 13.54 -14.41 -22.30
N ASP A 88 14.19 -14.90 -23.35
CA ASP A 88 14.89 -16.19 -23.37
C ASP A 88 16.14 -16.17 -22.51
N ASP A 89 16.91 -15.06 -22.50
CA ASP A 89 18.08 -14.89 -21.65
C ASP A 89 17.67 -14.78 -20.17
N HIS A 90 16.53 -14.15 -19.90
CA HIS A 90 15.98 -14.05 -18.55
C HIS A 90 15.52 -15.41 -18.02
N ILE A 91 14.92 -16.24 -18.87
CA ILE A 91 14.52 -17.61 -18.54
C ILE A 91 15.75 -18.48 -18.25
N ALA A 92 16.79 -18.37 -19.09
CA ALA A 92 18.05 -19.10 -18.87
C ALA A 92 18.71 -18.71 -17.53
N GLU A 93 18.65 -17.44 -17.15
CA GLU A 93 19.20 -16.99 -15.87
C GLU A 93 18.35 -17.46 -14.68
N VAL A 94 17.01 -17.46 -14.80
CA VAL A 94 16.12 -18.02 -13.77
C VAL A 94 16.41 -19.50 -13.57
N ASN A 95 16.57 -20.27 -14.64
CA ASN A 95 16.92 -21.68 -14.57
C ASN A 95 18.27 -21.91 -13.89
N ARG A 96 19.26 -21.08 -14.23
CA ARG A 96 20.58 -21.13 -13.62
C ARG A 96 20.55 -20.82 -12.13
N LEU A 97 19.79 -19.82 -11.69
CA LEU A 97 19.71 -19.37 -10.30
C LEU A 97 18.83 -20.29 -9.43
N SER A 98 17.79 -20.87 -10.02
CA SER A 98 16.84 -21.72 -9.29
C SER A 98 17.20 -23.19 -9.27
N GLY A 99 18.13 -23.64 -10.15
CA GLY A 99 18.41 -25.05 -10.36
C GLY A 99 17.20 -25.85 -10.90
N MET A 100 16.27 -25.16 -11.55
CA MET A 100 15.04 -25.74 -12.12
C MET A 100 15.35 -26.59 -13.34
N SER A 101 14.63 -27.68 -13.47
CA SER A 101 14.60 -28.48 -14.71
C SER A 101 13.82 -27.77 -15.83
N ASP A 102 14.02 -28.18 -17.09
CA ASP A 102 13.26 -27.65 -18.22
C ASP A 102 11.75 -27.83 -18.07
N GLU A 103 11.30 -28.89 -17.40
CA GLU A 103 9.89 -29.15 -17.14
C GLU A 103 9.32 -28.16 -16.11
N GLU A 104 10.06 -27.88 -15.07
CA GLU A 104 9.71 -26.86 -14.06
C GLU A 104 9.71 -25.48 -14.67
N SER A 105 10.66 -25.20 -15.55
CA SER A 105 10.77 -23.93 -16.27
C SER A 105 9.59 -23.73 -17.22
N ASN A 106 9.17 -24.74 -17.94
CA ASN A 106 8.00 -24.69 -18.82
C ASN A 106 6.70 -24.52 -18.02
N LYS A 107 6.58 -25.13 -16.86
CA LYS A 107 5.48 -24.90 -15.92
C LYS A 107 5.50 -23.46 -15.39
N TYR A 108 6.67 -22.95 -15.11
CA TYR A 108 6.89 -21.56 -14.70
C TYR A 108 6.48 -20.58 -15.81
N LEU A 109 6.88 -20.82 -17.07
CA LEU A 109 6.50 -20.00 -18.22
C LEU A 109 5.00 -19.97 -18.46
N SER A 110 4.33 -21.11 -18.26
CA SER A 110 2.86 -21.15 -18.35
C SER A 110 2.17 -20.37 -17.22
N SER A 111 2.84 -20.18 -16.09
CA SER A 111 2.39 -19.35 -14.97
C SER A 111 2.86 -17.89 -15.06
N SER A 112 3.69 -17.55 -16.04
CA SER A 112 4.20 -16.18 -16.25
C SER A 112 3.21 -15.23 -16.94
N LYS A 113 2.02 -15.72 -17.27
CA LYS A 113 0.95 -14.85 -17.76
C LYS A 113 0.46 -13.97 -16.62
N PRO A 114 0.20 -12.67 -16.88
CA PRO A 114 -0.38 -11.82 -15.87
C PRO A 114 -1.73 -12.36 -15.42
N ASN A 115 -2.03 -12.26 -14.13
CA ASN A 115 -3.37 -12.52 -13.62
C ASN A 115 -4.36 -11.55 -14.23
N TRP A 116 -3.89 -10.37 -14.58
CA TRP A 116 -4.68 -9.32 -15.17
C TRP A 116 -3.86 -8.40 -16.08
N HIS A 117 -4.46 -7.93 -17.18
CA HIS A 117 -3.90 -6.97 -18.13
C HIS A 117 -4.96 -5.96 -18.53
N ASP A 118 -4.63 -4.68 -18.46
CA ASP A 118 -5.46 -3.59 -18.94
C ASP A 118 -4.90 -3.00 -20.22
N ASN A 119 -5.56 -3.31 -21.32
CA ASN A 119 -5.18 -2.81 -22.65
C ASN A 119 -5.24 -1.27 -22.75
N ALA A 120 -6.08 -0.61 -21.95
CA ALA A 120 -6.24 0.83 -22.03
C ALA A 120 -5.08 1.57 -21.37
N SER A 121 -4.64 1.12 -20.20
CA SER A 121 -3.52 1.72 -19.48
C SER A 121 -2.16 1.11 -19.82
N GLY A 122 -2.14 -0.06 -20.43
CA GLY A 122 -0.91 -0.82 -20.73
C GLY A 122 -0.23 -1.38 -19.47
N TYR A 123 -0.98 -1.60 -18.39
CA TYR A 123 -0.46 -2.22 -17.18
C TYR A 123 -0.88 -3.67 -17.06
N SER A 124 0.02 -4.48 -16.54
CA SER A 124 -0.22 -5.87 -16.16
C SER A 124 0.08 -6.10 -14.69
N ALA A 125 -0.66 -6.98 -14.03
CA ALA A 125 -0.42 -7.38 -12.65
C ALA A 125 -0.27 -8.90 -12.53
N TRP A 126 0.72 -9.31 -11.75
CA TRP A 126 0.98 -10.71 -11.37
C TRP A 126 0.89 -10.83 -9.87
N GLN A 127 0.08 -11.74 -9.38
CA GLN A 127 0.09 -12.08 -7.98
C GLN A 127 1.36 -12.89 -7.67
N LEU A 128 2.10 -12.42 -6.69
CA LEU A 128 3.31 -13.10 -6.22
C LEU A 128 2.97 -14.08 -5.10
N PRO A 129 3.86 -15.04 -4.80
CA PRO A 129 3.73 -15.87 -3.62
C PRO A 129 3.62 -15.05 -2.33
N GLN A 130 3.04 -15.67 -1.31
CA GLN A 130 2.94 -15.05 0.00
C GLN A 130 4.32 -14.94 0.66
N TYR A 131 4.77 -13.72 0.90
CA TYR A 131 6.02 -13.44 1.61
C TYR A 131 5.76 -12.91 3.00
N ALA A 132 6.70 -13.17 3.91
CA ALA A 132 6.71 -12.50 5.19
C ALA A 132 6.97 -11.00 5.01
N MET A 133 6.29 -10.19 5.80
CA MET A 133 6.56 -8.76 5.89
C MET A 133 7.71 -8.52 6.86
N GLN A 134 8.67 -7.72 6.46
CA GLN A 134 9.75 -7.26 7.32
C GLN A 134 10.03 -5.78 7.04
N GLN A 135 10.13 -5.00 8.10
CA GLN A 135 10.50 -3.60 8.06
C GLN A 135 11.78 -3.41 8.88
N SER A 136 12.64 -2.50 8.48
CA SER A 136 13.81 -2.15 9.29
C SER A 136 13.41 -1.48 10.61
N ILE A 137 14.14 -1.74 11.67
CA ILE A 137 13.97 -1.08 12.97
C ILE A 137 14.13 0.44 12.88
N LYS A 138 14.82 0.92 11.85
CA LYS A 138 14.95 2.35 11.57
C LYS A 138 13.60 3.03 11.33
N TYR A 139 12.66 2.32 10.69
CA TYR A 139 11.35 2.84 10.32
C TYR A 139 10.25 2.44 11.30
N ASN A 140 10.36 1.24 11.87
CA ASN A 140 9.40 0.75 12.85
C ASN A 140 10.11 0.34 14.15
N PRO A 141 10.13 1.21 15.16
CA PRO A 141 10.86 0.94 16.40
C PRO A 141 10.21 -0.15 17.27
N VAL A 142 8.96 -0.54 16.99
CA VAL A 142 8.21 -1.55 17.78
C VAL A 142 8.36 -2.94 17.20
N HIS A 143 8.27 -3.08 15.86
CA HIS A 143 8.26 -4.36 15.17
C HIS A 143 9.34 -4.46 14.09
N GLY A 144 10.30 -3.54 14.10
CA GLY A 144 11.42 -3.56 13.17
C GLY A 144 12.24 -4.83 13.29
N ASP A 145 12.81 -5.26 12.16
CA ASP A 145 13.61 -6.48 11.99
C ASP A 145 12.86 -7.79 12.33
N MET A 146 11.59 -7.69 12.77
CA MET A 146 10.76 -8.86 13.00
C MET A 146 10.17 -9.37 11.67
N ARG A 147 10.38 -10.65 11.39
CA ARG A 147 9.70 -11.35 10.32
C ARG A 147 8.25 -11.62 10.73
N ARG A 148 7.30 -11.06 9.99
CA ARG A 148 5.86 -11.18 10.27
C ARG A 148 5.15 -11.88 9.12
N GLU A 149 4.49 -12.99 9.42
CA GLU A 149 3.68 -13.75 8.48
C GLU A 149 2.21 -13.43 8.71
N TYR A 150 1.52 -13.10 7.62
CA TYR A 150 0.10 -12.78 7.64
C TYR A 150 -0.66 -13.70 6.68
N PRO A 151 -1.95 -13.95 6.91
CA PRO A 151 -2.77 -14.71 5.96
C PRO A 151 -2.89 -13.96 4.63
N PRO A 152 -3.07 -14.70 3.52
CA PRO A 152 -3.32 -14.08 2.22
C PRO A 152 -4.68 -13.37 2.19
N ILE A 153 -4.78 -12.31 1.40
CA ILE A 153 -6.07 -11.75 1.01
C ILE A 153 -6.80 -12.79 0.15
N SER A 154 -8.12 -12.96 0.39
CA SER A 154 -8.94 -13.91 -0.35
C SER A 154 -8.88 -13.66 -1.86
N THR A 155 -8.87 -14.74 -2.65
CA THR A 155 -8.91 -14.67 -4.11
C THR A 155 -10.21 -14.03 -4.62
N ASN A 156 -11.31 -14.13 -3.89
CA ASN A 156 -12.54 -13.42 -4.21
C ASN A 156 -12.34 -11.90 -4.29
N ILE A 157 -11.37 -11.37 -3.54
CA ILE A 157 -11.00 -9.95 -3.59
C ILE A 157 -9.93 -9.72 -4.66
N THR A 158 -8.84 -10.49 -4.62
CA THR A 158 -7.67 -10.25 -5.47
C THR A 158 -7.92 -10.52 -6.96
N ASP A 159 -8.89 -11.35 -7.30
CA ASP A 159 -9.31 -11.61 -8.69
C ASP A 159 -10.36 -10.59 -9.18
N GLY A 160 -10.85 -9.72 -8.30
CA GLY A 160 -11.87 -8.73 -8.60
C GLY A 160 -11.34 -7.57 -9.48
N ALA A 161 -12.17 -7.10 -10.41
CA ALA A 161 -11.80 -6.01 -11.33
C ALA A 161 -11.47 -4.70 -10.59
N ASP A 162 -12.19 -4.37 -9.53
CA ASP A 162 -11.94 -3.17 -8.73
C ASP A 162 -10.61 -3.24 -7.99
N PHE A 163 -10.21 -4.42 -7.52
CA PHE A 163 -8.91 -4.62 -6.90
C PHE A 163 -7.77 -4.36 -7.90
N HIS A 164 -7.89 -4.86 -9.11
CA HIS A 164 -6.91 -4.60 -10.16
C HIS A 164 -6.89 -3.13 -10.59
N ARG A 165 -8.06 -2.47 -10.68
CA ARG A 165 -8.11 -1.02 -10.94
C ARG A 165 -7.39 -0.23 -9.86
N LEU A 166 -7.55 -0.60 -8.58
CA LEU A 166 -6.83 0.04 -7.47
C LEU A 166 -5.30 -0.11 -7.64
N LEU A 167 -4.81 -1.33 -7.95
CA LEU A 167 -3.38 -1.58 -8.16
C LEU A 167 -2.83 -0.72 -9.29
N ILE A 168 -3.54 -0.64 -10.42
CA ILE A 168 -3.11 0.13 -11.58
C ILE A 168 -3.18 1.62 -11.32
N HIS A 169 -4.26 2.09 -10.71
CA HIS A 169 -4.35 3.49 -10.33
C HIS A 169 -3.18 3.89 -9.43
N TYR A 170 -2.83 3.04 -8.47
CA TYR A 170 -1.66 3.26 -7.61
C TYR A 170 -0.35 3.31 -8.40
N ALA A 171 -0.13 2.35 -9.29
CA ALA A 171 1.10 2.29 -10.08
C ALA A 171 1.22 3.44 -11.08
N SER A 172 0.12 3.78 -11.77
CA SER A 172 0.08 4.86 -12.76
C SER A 172 0.22 6.23 -12.11
N PHE A 173 -0.37 6.44 -10.92
CA PHE A 173 -0.26 7.70 -10.17
C PHE A 173 1.21 8.06 -9.91
N PHE A 174 2.02 7.09 -9.52
CA PHE A 174 3.45 7.31 -9.26
C PHE A 174 4.34 7.08 -10.50
N GLY A 175 3.77 6.78 -11.65
CA GLY A 175 4.53 6.52 -12.87
C GLY A 175 5.44 5.29 -12.80
N TRP A 176 5.08 4.28 -11.99
CA TRP A 176 5.85 3.05 -11.89
C TRP A 176 5.83 2.29 -13.21
N SER A 177 6.99 2.09 -13.82
CA SER A 177 7.12 1.18 -14.97
C SER A 177 7.22 -0.29 -14.55
N ASP A 178 7.78 -0.56 -13.37
CA ASP A 178 7.89 -1.89 -12.77
C ASP A 178 7.95 -1.73 -11.24
N ALA A 179 7.03 -2.36 -10.52
CA ALA A 179 6.96 -2.27 -9.07
C ALA A 179 6.50 -3.57 -8.43
N ILE A 180 7.02 -3.84 -7.24
CA ILE A 180 6.44 -4.81 -6.33
C ILE A 180 5.56 -4.06 -5.36
N VAL A 181 4.30 -4.43 -5.33
CA VAL A 181 3.28 -3.79 -4.49
C VAL A 181 2.87 -4.77 -3.39
N LEU A 182 3.05 -4.35 -2.15
CA LEU A 182 2.44 -4.97 -0.98
C LEU A 182 1.08 -4.33 -0.76
N VAL A 183 0.04 -5.13 -0.75
CA VAL A 183 -1.32 -4.73 -0.40
C VAL A 183 -1.66 -5.30 0.97
N GLN A 184 -2.20 -4.46 1.84
CA GLN A 184 -2.54 -4.84 3.21
C GLN A 184 -3.97 -4.41 3.50
N PHE A 185 -4.85 -5.36 3.77
CA PHE A 185 -6.18 -5.12 4.33
C PHE A 185 -6.04 -5.10 5.84
N GLN A 186 -6.43 -4.01 6.47
CA GLN A 186 -6.34 -3.84 7.92
C GLN A 186 -7.65 -3.31 8.48
N ARG A 187 -8.13 -3.95 9.54
CA ARG A 187 -9.19 -3.44 10.41
C ARG A 187 -8.63 -3.09 11.77
N VAL A 188 -9.10 -2.00 12.33
CA VAL A 188 -8.92 -1.66 13.74
C VAL A 188 -10.28 -1.57 14.39
N ASP A 189 -10.47 -2.30 15.47
CA ASP A 189 -11.66 -2.26 16.31
C ASP A 189 -11.45 -1.33 17.51
N CYS A 190 -12.53 -0.72 17.96
CA CYS A 190 -12.64 -0.07 19.24
C CYS A 190 -13.91 -0.51 19.96
N TYR A 191 -13.93 -0.34 21.27
CA TYR A 191 -15.06 -0.68 22.14
C TYR A 191 -15.27 0.43 23.16
N THR A 192 -16.40 0.43 23.87
CA THR A 192 -16.70 1.44 24.89
C THR A 192 -15.69 1.52 26.02
N ASP A 193 -15.04 0.41 26.32
CA ASP A 193 -14.01 0.27 27.35
C ASP A 193 -12.59 0.32 26.79
N ARG A 194 -12.43 0.43 25.47
CA ARG A 194 -11.13 0.36 24.81
C ARG A 194 -11.09 1.08 23.45
N SER A 195 -10.18 2.03 23.34
CA SER A 195 -9.83 2.66 22.06
C SER A 195 -9.11 1.70 21.11
N GLY A 196 -9.32 1.83 19.81
CA GLY A 196 -8.53 1.15 18.80
C GLY A 196 -7.32 1.99 18.40
N LEU A 197 -6.18 1.35 18.20
CA LEU A 197 -4.91 2.01 17.86
C LEU A 197 -4.47 1.67 16.43
N PRO A 198 -4.69 2.57 15.43
CA PRO A 198 -4.24 2.35 14.06
C PRO A 198 -2.72 2.25 13.93
N ALA A 199 -1.97 3.06 14.69
CA ALA A 199 -0.52 3.14 14.69
C ALA A 199 0.01 3.08 16.12
N VAL A 200 0.33 1.87 16.60
CA VAL A 200 0.84 1.64 17.96
C VAL A 200 2.24 2.20 18.16
N GLU A 201 2.99 2.36 17.08
CA GLU A 201 4.35 2.89 17.03
C GLU A 201 4.43 4.42 17.09
N GLY A 202 3.29 5.13 17.04
CA GLY A 202 3.25 6.58 16.90
C GLY A 202 3.59 7.04 15.49
N PHE A 203 4.21 8.23 15.34
CA PHE A 203 4.70 8.71 14.05
C PHE A 203 5.81 7.81 13.54
N HIS A 204 5.65 7.32 12.30
CA HIS A 204 6.59 6.40 11.67
C HIS A 204 6.62 6.58 10.15
N GLN A 205 7.55 5.91 9.51
CA GLN A 205 7.60 5.66 8.07
C GLN A 205 7.48 4.16 7.84
N ASP A 206 6.88 3.75 6.73
CA ASP A 206 6.79 2.33 6.37
C ASP A 206 8.10 1.77 5.79
N GLY A 207 9.03 2.65 5.46
CA GLY A 207 10.29 2.30 4.86
C GLY A 207 10.17 2.00 3.36
N ASN A 208 9.11 2.44 2.74
CA ASN A 208 8.89 2.35 1.29
C ASN A 208 9.16 3.71 0.62
N ARG A 209 9.06 3.75 -0.71
CA ARG A 209 9.21 5.02 -1.42
C ARG A 209 7.89 5.78 -1.50
N HIS A 210 6.84 5.06 -1.84
CA HIS A 210 5.51 5.60 -2.02
C HIS A 210 4.50 4.69 -1.32
N VAL A 211 3.57 5.30 -0.65
CA VAL A 211 2.51 4.60 0.08
C VAL A 211 1.17 5.23 -0.28
N ALA A 212 0.13 4.43 -0.26
CA ALA A 212 -1.24 4.90 -0.37
C ALA A 212 -2.13 4.21 0.65
N MET A 213 -3.17 4.90 1.12
CA MET A 213 -4.16 4.36 2.02
C MET A 213 -5.57 4.70 1.53
N LEU A 214 -6.37 3.68 1.29
CA LEU A 214 -7.80 3.81 1.01
C LEU A 214 -8.59 3.55 2.29
N ILE A 215 -9.50 4.45 2.63
CA ILE A 215 -10.50 4.21 3.69
C ILE A 215 -11.67 3.46 3.09
N VAL A 216 -11.85 2.20 3.49
CA VAL A 216 -12.93 1.34 3.00
C VAL A 216 -14.18 1.50 3.83
N ASN A 217 -14.04 1.61 5.15
CA ASN A 217 -15.19 1.72 6.05
C ASN A 217 -14.83 2.46 7.34
N ARG A 218 -15.83 3.16 7.87
CA ARG A 218 -15.82 3.81 9.19
C ARG A 218 -17.20 3.61 9.80
N ASP A 219 -17.36 2.59 10.62
CA ASP A 219 -18.64 2.25 11.23
C ASP A 219 -18.60 2.42 12.75
N ASN A 220 -19.62 3.08 13.30
CA ASN A 220 -19.78 3.37 14.71
C ASN A 220 -18.50 3.92 15.41
N ILE A 221 -17.75 4.78 14.74
CA ILE A 221 -16.65 5.54 15.33
C ILE A 221 -16.96 7.02 15.34
N THR A 222 -16.47 7.74 16.37
CA THR A 222 -16.73 9.17 16.48
C THR A 222 -16.17 9.92 15.25
N PRO A 223 -16.88 10.96 14.74
CA PRO A 223 -16.47 11.65 13.52
C PRO A 223 -15.05 12.20 13.57
N GLU A 224 -14.60 12.63 14.76
CA GLU A 224 -13.28 13.24 14.99
C GLU A 224 -12.18 12.22 15.29
N SER A 225 -12.48 10.93 15.43
CA SER A 225 -11.46 9.91 15.75
C SER A 225 -10.83 9.30 14.49
N GLY A 226 -9.63 8.73 14.65
CA GLY A 226 -8.88 8.16 13.56
C GLY A 226 -8.37 9.22 12.59
N VAL A 227 -7.96 10.38 13.12
CA VAL A 227 -7.32 11.46 12.37
C VAL A 227 -6.01 10.97 11.82
N SER A 228 -5.76 11.19 10.55
CA SER A 228 -4.44 11.00 9.94
C SER A 228 -3.63 12.27 10.09
N GLN A 229 -2.42 12.13 10.58
CA GLN A 229 -1.50 13.24 10.85
C GLN A 229 -0.21 13.01 10.09
N TYR A 230 0.28 14.02 9.38
CA TYR A 230 1.53 13.98 8.64
C TYR A 230 2.44 15.13 9.06
N VAL A 231 3.73 14.83 9.19
CA VAL A 231 4.79 15.82 9.42
C VAL A 231 5.90 15.61 8.41
N MET A 232 6.58 16.69 8.04
CA MET A 232 7.89 16.62 7.40
C MET A 232 8.92 16.66 8.50
N ASP A 233 9.72 15.61 8.61
CA ASP A 233 10.75 15.57 9.62
C ASP A 233 12.06 15.00 9.04
N ASP A 234 12.92 15.92 8.63
CA ASP A 234 14.25 15.56 8.15
C ASP A 234 15.20 15.16 9.30
N SER A 235 14.83 15.43 10.56
CA SER A 235 15.65 15.16 11.73
C SER A 235 15.30 13.85 12.46
N GLY A 236 14.17 13.24 12.17
CA GLY A 236 13.61 12.09 12.89
C GLY A 236 13.10 12.43 14.30
N GLN A 237 13.03 13.71 14.68
CA GLN A 237 12.63 14.15 16.02
C GLN A 237 11.17 14.60 16.13
N LYS A 238 10.42 14.61 15.03
CA LYS A 238 8.98 14.96 14.97
C LYS A 238 8.64 16.30 15.60
N THR A 239 9.51 17.28 15.41
CA THR A 239 9.37 18.63 15.94
C THR A 239 8.65 19.60 14.98
N GLU A 240 8.46 19.17 13.74
CA GLU A 240 7.85 19.97 12.70
C GLU A 240 6.32 20.08 12.87
N PRO A 241 5.73 21.19 12.43
CA PRO A 241 4.28 21.33 12.44
C PRO A 241 3.61 20.31 11.51
N LEU A 242 2.39 19.90 11.87
CA LEU A 242 1.57 19.03 11.04
C LEU A 242 1.30 19.69 9.68
N ILE A 243 1.65 18.99 8.60
CA ILE A 243 1.32 19.40 7.22
C ILE A 243 -0.05 18.84 6.79
N PHE A 244 -0.54 17.82 7.50
CA PHE A 244 -1.87 17.23 7.33
C PHE A 244 -2.40 16.81 8.71
N ASN A 245 -3.67 17.07 9.00
CA ASN A 245 -4.31 16.74 10.27
C ASN A 245 -5.83 16.64 10.07
N GLU A 246 -6.27 15.58 9.39
CA GLU A 246 -7.67 15.45 9.01
C GLU A 246 -8.17 14.01 9.14
N VAL A 247 -9.47 13.88 9.33
CA VAL A 247 -10.17 12.62 9.19
C VAL A 247 -10.38 12.34 7.70
N ILE A 248 -9.79 11.27 7.21
CA ILE A 248 -9.97 10.83 5.83
C ILE A 248 -11.30 10.08 5.74
N PRO A 249 -12.26 10.53 4.92
CA PRO A 249 -13.57 9.89 4.78
C PRO A 249 -13.49 8.55 4.03
N THR A 250 -14.53 7.73 4.19
CA THR A 250 -14.72 6.51 3.39
C THR A 250 -14.75 6.83 1.90
N GLY A 251 -14.08 6.01 1.11
CA GLY A 251 -13.94 6.18 -0.34
C GLY A 251 -12.79 7.10 -0.77
N GLN A 252 -12.09 7.73 0.16
CA GLN A 252 -10.88 8.48 -0.17
C GLN A 252 -9.62 7.63 -0.13
N LEU A 253 -8.80 7.79 -1.16
CA LEU A 253 -7.47 7.23 -1.32
C LEU A 253 -6.46 8.37 -1.18
N ILE A 254 -5.59 8.29 -0.17
CA ILE A 254 -4.52 9.25 0.04
C ILE A 254 -3.18 8.63 -0.30
N TYR A 255 -2.37 9.34 -1.07
CA TYR A 255 -1.01 8.99 -1.46
C TYR A 255 -0.01 9.85 -0.71
N TRP A 256 1.15 9.30 -0.37
CA TRP A 256 2.25 10.10 0.18
C TRP A 256 3.63 9.55 -0.17
N ASN A 257 4.61 10.45 -0.12
CA ASN A 257 6.02 10.12 -0.24
C ASN A 257 6.55 9.74 1.15
N ASP A 258 6.67 8.45 1.40
CA ASP A 258 7.04 7.90 2.72
C ASP A 258 8.48 8.24 3.14
N LYS A 259 9.34 8.66 2.20
CA LYS A 259 10.69 9.14 2.53
C LYS A 259 10.71 10.57 3.07
N ARG A 260 9.66 11.33 2.84
CA ARG A 260 9.57 12.75 3.21
C ARG A 260 8.54 13.01 4.29
N VAL A 261 7.60 12.08 4.47
CA VAL A 261 6.45 12.24 5.36
C VAL A 261 6.49 11.18 6.43
N TRP A 262 6.49 11.61 7.68
CA TRP A 262 6.17 10.77 8.81
C TRP A 262 4.68 10.82 9.05
N HIS A 263 4.06 9.67 9.26
CA HIS A 263 2.62 9.58 9.40
C HIS A 263 2.20 8.89 10.68
N TYR A 264 1.01 9.25 11.14
CA TYR A 264 0.39 8.70 12.35
C TYR A 264 -1.13 8.68 12.19
N GLY A 265 -1.77 7.62 12.67
CA GLY A 265 -3.21 7.54 12.83
C GLY A 265 -3.58 7.62 14.30
N THR A 266 -4.37 8.63 14.68
CA THR A 266 -4.83 8.76 16.06
C THR A 266 -5.78 7.62 16.45
N GLU A 267 -5.98 7.42 17.75
CA GLU A 267 -6.93 6.41 18.26
C GLU A 267 -8.33 6.58 17.67
N ILE A 268 -9.06 5.47 17.58
CA ILE A 268 -10.47 5.46 17.27
C ILE A 268 -11.30 5.10 18.49
N LYS A 269 -12.48 5.72 18.59
CA LYS A 269 -13.44 5.53 19.70
C LYS A 269 -14.82 5.25 19.15
N PRO A 270 -15.62 4.39 19.78
CA PRO A 270 -16.99 4.17 19.34
C PRO A 270 -17.84 5.41 19.54
N ALA A 271 -18.76 5.68 18.58
CA ALA A 271 -19.69 6.79 18.67
C ALA A 271 -20.84 6.49 19.62
N GLU A 272 -21.40 5.29 19.53
CA GLU A 272 -22.56 4.88 20.32
C GLU A 272 -22.37 3.51 20.96
N ALA A 273 -22.57 3.45 22.28
CA ALA A 273 -22.48 2.20 23.05
C ALA A 273 -23.58 1.19 22.71
N SER A 274 -24.74 1.65 22.20
CA SER A 274 -25.87 0.82 21.86
C SER A 274 -25.77 0.15 20.47
N VAL A 275 -24.93 0.71 19.60
CA VAL A 275 -24.72 0.19 18.25
C VAL A 275 -23.67 -0.91 18.29
N ASN A 276 -23.95 -2.06 17.64
CA ASN A 276 -23.04 -3.21 17.56
C ASN A 276 -22.42 -3.64 18.90
N GLY A 277 -23.16 -3.49 20.02
CA GLY A 277 -22.63 -3.79 21.35
C GLY A 277 -21.50 -2.83 21.80
N GLY A 278 -21.47 -1.62 21.24
CA GLY A 278 -20.42 -0.62 21.52
C GLY A 278 -19.14 -0.84 20.71
N ARG A 279 -19.15 -1.73 19.70
CA ARG A 279 -18.04 -1.93 18.77
C ARG A 279 -18.07 -0.86 17.70
N GLY A 280 -16.93 -0.23 17.43
CA GLY A 280 -16.68 0.59 16.26
C GLY A 280 -15.50 0.04 15.46
N VAL A 281 -15.48 0.28 14.15
CA VAL A 281 -14.43 -0.25 13.25
C VAL A 281 -13.94 0.81 12.27
N ARG A 282 -12.65 0.71 11.91
CA ARG A 282 -12.04 1.42 10.78
C ARG A 282 -11.32 0.41 9.90
N ASP A 283 -11.76 0.31 8.64
CA ASP A 283 -11.21 -0.58 7.64
C ASP A 283 -10.43 0.21 6.60
N ILE A 284 -9.22 -0.22 6.31
CA ILE A 284 -8.34 0.42 5.36
C ILE A 284 -7.65 -0.60 4.45
N ILE A 285 -7.25 -0.13 3.27
CA ILE A 285 -6.28 -0.82 2.42
C ILE A 285 -5.04 0.05 2.35
N LEU A 286 -3.88 -0.52 2.70
CA LEU A 286 -2.58 0.10 2.49
C LEU A 286 -1.91 -0.52 1.27
N LEU A 287 -1.34 0.32 0.41
CA LEU A 287 -0.49 -0.07 -0.69
C LEU A 287 0.88 0.56 -0.49
N SER A 288 1.91 -0.25 -0.63
CA SER A 288 3.28 0.24 -0.60
C SER A 288 4.10 -0.43 -1.70
N ALA A 289 4.96 0.32 -2.37
CA ALA A 289 5.72 -0.18 -3.50
C ALA A 289 7.21 -0.09 -3.29
N LYS A 290 7.90 -1.08 -3.86
CA LYS A 290 9.36 -1.14 -3.97
C LYS A 290 9.75 -1.39 -5.42
N THR A 291 10.89 -0.85 -5.82
CA THR A 291 11.52 -1.23 -7.08
C THR A 291 11.93 -2.69 -7.00
N PRO A 292 11.54 -3.55 -7.95
CA PRO A 292 12.04 -4.92 -7.99
C PRO A 292 13.55 -4.92 -8.25
N PRO A 293 14.27 -5.93 -7.74
CA PRO A 293 15.64 -6.17 -8.16
C PRO A 293 15.75 -6.26 -9.68
N ALA A 294 16.85 -5.78 -10.23
CA ALA A 294 17.09 -5.76 -11.68
C ALA A 294 16.93 -7.15 -12.35
N ASN A 295 17.19 -8.22 -11.59
CA ASN A 295 17.15 -9.60 -12.05
C ASN A 295 15.96 -10.39 -11.49
N MET A 296 14.94 -9.71 -10.94
CA MET A 296 13.81 -10.42 -10.38
C MET A 296 12.94 -11.01 -11.47
N PRO A 297 12.76 -12.34 -11.51
CA PRO A 297 11.89 -12.99 -12.47
C PRO A 297 10.43 -12.56 -12.28
N ILE A 298 9.66 -12.60 -13.38
CA ILE A 298 8.21 -12.50 -13.34
C ILE A 298 7.67 -13.89 -12.97
N GLY A 299 6.96 -14.01 -11.83
CA GLY A 299 6.35 -15.27 -11.41
C GLY A 299 6.86 -15.78 -10.07
N PRO A 300 6.72 -17.08 -9.76
CA PRO A 300 7.17 -17.65 -8.49
C PRO A 300 8.65 -17.35 -8.25
N VAL A 301 8.96 -16.66 -7.18
CA VAL A 301 10.32 -16.19 -6.90
C VAL A 301 11.03 -17.26 -6.06
N PRO A 302 12.28 -17.59 -6.38
CA PRO A 302 13.09 -18.47 -5.54
C PRO A 302 13.10 -18.03 -4.08
N GLU A 303 13.23 -18.97 -3.16
CA GLU A 303 13.19 -18.71 -1.72
C GLU A 303 14.22 -17.66 -1.28
N THR A 304 15.34 -17.56 -1.98
CA THR A 304 16.39 -16.56 -1.77
C THR A 304 15.90 -15.11 -1.92
N TYR A 305 14.81 -14.87 -2.67
CA TYR A 305 14.20 -13.54 -2.84
C TYR A 305 13.02 -13.28 -1.89
N ARG A 306 12.67 -14.25 -1.03
CA ARG A 306 11.54 -14.13 -0.09
C ARG A 306 11.80 -13.17 1.06
N TYR A 307 13.06 -12.79 1.28
CA TYR A 307 13.50 -11.98 2.40
C TYR A 307 14.04 -10.65 1.90
N TRP A 308 13.12 -9.74 1.56
CA TRP A 308 13.54 -8.40 1.20
C TRP A 308 13.50 -7.51 2.42
N SER A 309 14.68 -7.21 2.94
CA SER A 309 14.88 -6.04 3.76
C SER A 309 15.32 -4.88 2.87
N GLU A 310 15.03 -3.65 3.25
CA GLU A 310 15.58 -2.48 2.55
C GLU A 310 17.12 -2.44 2.53
N ALA A 311 17.77 -3.17 3.45
CA ALA A 311 19.21 -3.32 3.47
C ALA A 311 19.77 -3.99 2.20
N ASP A 312 18.94 -4.77 1.50
CA ASP A 312 19.33 -5.48 0.28
C ASP A 312 19.18 -4.62 -0.98
N TYR A 313 18.63 -3.41 -0.88
CA TYR A 313 18.44 -2.49 -1.99
C TYR A 313 18.96 -1.10 -1.65
N PRO A 314 20.18 -0.76 -2.11
CA PRO A 314 20.65 0.60 -2.01
C PRO A 314 19.67 1.51 -2.76
N VAL A 315 19.11 2.45 -2.05
CA VAL A 315 18.25 3.49 -2.58
C VAL A 315 19.13 4.42 -3.40
N SER A 316 19.08 4.29 -4.73
CA SER A 316 19.67 5.28 -5.64
C SER A 316 18.80 6.53 -5.66
#